data_a85a19480fd20ee8bde59b8d3b888a31
#
_entry.id   a85a19480fd20ee8bde59b8d3b888a31
#
_cell.length_a   1.000
_cell.length_b   1.000
_cell.length_c   1.000
_cell.angle_alpha   90.00
_cell.angle_beta   90.00
_cell.angle_gamma   90.00
#
_symmetry.space_group_name_H-M   'P 1'
#
loop_
_entity.id
_entity.type
_entity.pdbx_description
1 polymer ?
#
loop_
_entity_poly.entity_id
_entity_poly.type
_entity_poly.pdbx_seq_one_letter_code
_entity_poly.pdbx_strand_id
1 'polypeptide(L)'
;MAKPTTRAQFKDYCKRRLGFPVIDINVDDDQVEDRIDDALQFFEDYHFDGTEKIFMKHQITAEDINRRWIYAPEAVIFVTGVFPFDDSNSSINMFDLRYQ
;
A
#
# COMPACT_ATOMS: atom_id res chain seq x y z
N MET A 1 20.10 -14.09 15.25
CA MET A 1 20.05 -12.80 14.53
C MET A 1 18.63 -12.27 14.59
N ALA A 2 18.42 -11.09 15.15
CA ALA A 2 17.10 -10.50 15.22
C ALA A 2 16.64 -10.09 13.82
N LYS A 3 15.39 -10.44 13.48
CA LYS A 3 14.78 -9.95 12.23
C LYS A 3 14.59 -8.43 12.33
N PRO A 4 14.85 -7.69 11.26
CA PRO A 4 14.57 -6.25 11.26
C PRO A 4 13.06 -6.02 11.43
N THR A 5 12.70 -5.15 12.35
CA THR A 5 11.29 -4.79 12.61
C THR A 5 10.96 -3.38 12.18
N THR A 6 11.98 -2.57 11.93
CA THR A 6 11.82 -1.19 11.44
C THR A 6 12.55 -1.01 10.11
N ARG A 7 12.14 0.01 9.36
CA ARG A 7 12.78 0.36 8.09
C ARG A 7 14.26 0.70 8.25
N ALA A 8 14.63 1.40 9.33
CA ALA A 8 16.02 1.71 9.65
C ALA A 8 16.86 0.45 9.88
N GLN A 9 16.34 -0.48 10.67
CA GLN A 9 17.02 -1.77 10.91
C GLN A 9 17.14 -2.59 9.62
N PHE A 10 16.19 -2.48 8.73
CA PHE A 10 16.24 -3.14 7.44
C PHE A 10 17.34 -2.56 6.55
N LYS A 11 17.50 -1.23 6.53
CA LYS A 11 18.62 -0.58 5.82
C LYS A 11 19.96 -1.05 6.35
N ASP A 12 20.12 -1.08 7.67
CA ASP A 12 21.36 -1.56 8.29
C ASP A 12 21.63 -3.03 7.98
N TYR A 13 20.59 -3.84 7.97
CA TYR A 13 20.70 -5.25 7.59
C TYR A 13 21.19 -5.39 6.14
N CYS A 14 20.62 -4.64 5.21
CA CYS A 14 21.04 -4.66 3.81
C CYS A 14 22.49 -4.23 3.63
N LYS A 15 22.90 -3.15 4.31
CA LYS A 15 24.30 -2.68 4.30
C LYS A 15 25.26 -3.74 4.84
N ARG A 16 24.90 -4.42 5.94
CA ARG A 16 25.73 -5.51 6.50
C ARG A 16 25.82 -6.71 5.56
N ARG A 17 24.76 -7.01 4.83
CA ARG A 17 24.82 -8.06 3.81
C ARG A 17 25.78 -7.75 2.67
N LEU A 18 26.00 -6.47 2.38
CA LEU A 18 26.97 -6.02 1.40
C LEU A 18 28.41 -5.95 1.93
N GLY A 19 28.59 -6.09 3.26
CA GLY A 19 29.90 -6.11 3.89
C GLY A 19 30.25 -4.89 4.75
N PHE A 20 29.29 -3.99 4.98
CA PHE A 20 29.50 -2.87 5.91
C PHE A 20 29.68 -3.38 7.35
N PRO A 21 30.57 -2.81 8.19
CA PRO A 21 31.48 -1.68 7.95
C PRO A 21 32.87 -2.04 7.41
N VAL A 22 33.16 -3.32 7.19
CA VAL A 22 34.47 -3.76 6.71
C VAL A 22 34.76 -3.21 5.31
N ILE A 23 33.75 -3.24 4.45
CA ILE A 23 33.78 -2.59 3.14
C ILE A 23 33.07 -1.23 3.26
N ASP A 24 33.74 -0.19 2.79
CA ASP A 24 33.15 1.14 2.77
C ASP A 24 32.08 1.21 1.67
N ILE A 25 30.84 1.53 2.07
CA ILE A 25 29.71 1.64 1.17
C ILE A 25 29.34 3.10 1.04
N ASN A 26 29.73 3.72 -0.06
CA ASN A 26 29.48 5.13 -0.35
C ASN A 26 28.13 5.32 -1.05
N VAL A 27 27.06 5.10 -0.30
CA VAL A 27 25.69 5.26 -0.77
C VAL A 27 24.94 6.16 0.21
N ASP A 28 24.23 7.14 -0.30
CA ASP A 28 23.39 8.01 0.51
C ASP A 28 22.17 7.25 1.03
N ASP A 29 21.66 7.68 2.18
CA ASP A 29 20.49 7.06 2.80
C ASP A 29 19.26 7.14 1.89
N ASP A 30 19.06 8.22 1.16
CA ASP A 30 17.95 8.38 0.22
C ASP A 30 18.03 7.36 -0.92
N GLN A 31 19.23 7.05 -1.40
CA GLN A 31 19.43 6.01 -2.43
C GLN A 31 19.07 4.62 -1.91
N VAL A 32 19.32 4.35 -0.64
CA VAL A 32 18.91 3.08 -0.01
C VAL A 32 17.39 3.00 0.14
N GLU A 33 16.75 4.12 0.53
CA GLU A 33 15.30 4.20 0.61
C GLU A 33 14.64 3.94 -0.75
N ASP A 34 15.13 4.56 -1.80
CA ASP A 34 14.63 4.36 -3.17
C ASP A 34 14.71 2.89 -3.59
N ARG A 35 15.81 2.21 -3.25
CA ARG A 35 15.96 0.78 -3.57
C ARG A 35 15.00 -0.09 -2.77
N ILE A 36 14.71 0.29 -1.53
CA ILE A 36 13.70 -0.42 -0.72
C ILE A 36 12.31 -0.24 -1.32
N ASP A 37 11.96 0.98 -1.72
CA ASP A 37 10.67 1.27 -2.35
C ASP A 37 10.51 0.51 -3.68
N ASP A 38 11.53 0.48 -4.51
CA ASP A 38 11.54 -0.31 -5.75
C ASP A 38 11.35 -1.81 -5.47
N ALA A 39 12.00 -2.33 -4.44
CA ALA A 39 11.89 -3.73 -4.05
C ALA A 39 10.49 -4.08 -3.53
N LEU A 40 9.89 -3.19 -2.75
CA LEU A 40 8.52 -3.37 -2.25
C LEU A 40 7.51 -3.32 -3.39
N GLN A 41 7.67 -2.39 -4.33
CA GLN A 41 6.82 -2.30 -5.52
C GLN A 41 6.94 -3.57 -6.37
N PHE A 42 8.14 -4.07 -6.58
CA PHE A 42 8.36 -5.33 -7.28
C PHE A 42 7.66 -6.51 -6.57
N PHE A 43 7.73 -6.55 -5.24
CA PHE A 43 7.05 -7.56 -4.44
C PHE A 43 5.53 -7.49 -4.61
N GLU A 44 4.96 -6.29 -4.57
CA GLU A 44 3.52 -6.07 -4.77
C GLU A 44 3.05 -6.50 -6.15
N ASP A 45 3.86 -6.24 -7.18
CA ASP A 45 3.49 -6.52 -8.57
C ASP A 45 3.57 -8.02 -8.93
N TYR A 46 4.53 -8.73 -8.35
CA TYR A 46 4.86 -10.10 -8.77
C TYR A 46 4.56 -11.18 -7.73
N HIS A 47 4.31 -10.80 -6.49
CA HIS A 47 4.10 -11.76 -5.42
C HIS A 47 2.60 -11.96 -5.14
N PHE A 48 2.19 -13.21 -5.02
CA PHE A 48 0.79 -13.56 -4.76
C PHE A 48 0.24 -12.90 -3.48
N ASP A 49 1.05 -12.86 -2.42
CA ASP A 49 0.69 -12.26 -1.13
C ASP A 49 1.12 -10.79 -0.99
N GLY A 50 1.53 -10.16 -2.09
CA GLY A 50 1.99 -8.77 -2.09
C GLY A 50 0.89 -7.74 -1.88
N THR A 51 -0.35 -8.12 -2.17
CA THR A 51 -1.51 -7.24 -2.04
C THR A 51 -2.66 -7.95 -1.34
N GLU A 52 -3.48 -7.20 -0.66
CA GLU A 52 -4.67 -7.69 0.02
C GLU A 52 -5.90 -6.90 -0.46
N LYS A 53 -7.00 -7.61 -0.67
CA LYS A 53 -8.27 -6.98 -1.03
C LYS A 53 -8.98 -6.51 0.24
N ILE A 54 -9.20 -5.20 0.33
CA ILE A 54 -9.89 -4.58 1.46
C ILE A 54 -11.08 -3.76 0.97
N PHE A 55 -11.99 -3.46 1.90
CA PHE A 55 -13.12 -2.58 1.66
C PHE A 55 -12.90 -1.26 2.39
N MET A 56 -13.09 -0.17 1.68
CA MET A 56 -12.97 1.17 2.23
C MET A 56 -14.32 1.89 2.10
N LYS A 57 -14.75 2.53 3.17
CA LYS A 57 -15.96 3.36 3.18
C LYS A 57 -15.57 4.83 3.03
N HIS A 58 -16.23 5.53 2.13
CA HIS A 58 -16.06 6.97 1.94
C HIS A 58 -17.43 7.65 1.85
N GLN A 59 -17.62 8.71 2.62
CA GLN A 59 -18.81 9.55 2.53
C GLN A 59 -18.57 10.66 1.51
N ILE A 60 -19.41 10.73 0.49
CA ILE A 60 -19.29 11.73 -0.56
C ILE A 60 -19.69 13.10 -0.01
N THR A 61 -18.82 14.08 -0.17
CA THR A 61 -19.05 15.47 0.22
C THR A 61 -19.36 16.34 -1.00
N ALA A 62 -19.90 17.55 -0.76
CA ALA A 62 -20.14 18.50 -1.84
C ALA A 62 -18.87 18.87 -2.62
N GLU A 63 -17.74 18.93 -1.94
CA GLU A 63 -16.44 19.18 -2.59
C GLU A 63 -16.03 18.03 -3.52
N ASP A 64 -16.30 16.78 -3.15
CA ASP A 64 -16.02 15.62 -3.99
C ASP A 64 -16.86 15.67 -5.28
N ILE A 65 -18.11 16.09 -5.18
CA ILE A 65 -19.00 16.28 -6.34
C ILE A 65 -18.45 17.36 -7.26
N ASN A 66 -17.99 18.48 -6.73
CA ASN A 66 -17.42 19.58 -7.52
C ASN A 66 -16.11 19.19 -8.20
N ARG A 67 -15.26 18.44 -7.51
CA ARG A 67 -13.98 17.94 -8.03
C ARG A 67 -14.16 16.80 -9.03
N ARG A 68 -15.24 16.01 -8.90
CA ARG A 68 -15.53 14.79 -9.67
C ARG A 68 -14.53 13.65 -9.43
N TRP A 69 -13.82 13.69 -8.30
CA TRP A 69 -12.90 12.63 -7.88
C TRP A 69 -12.75 12.64 -6.36
N ILE A 70 -12.35 11.54 -5.80
CA ILE A 70 -12.12 11.37 -4.37
C ILE A 70 -10.67 10.96 -4.12
N TYR A 71 -10.15 11.36 -2.97
CA TYR A 71 -8.83 10.94 -2.54
C TYR A 71 -8.87 9.49 -2.08
N ALA A 72 -7.95 8.67 -2.60
CA ALA A 72 -7.69 7.35 -2.06
C ALA A 72 -6.45 7.40 -1.15
N PRO A 73 -6.37 6.57 -0.09
CA PRO A 73 -5.15 6.42 0.70
C PRO A 73 -3.98 5.97 -0.18
N GLU A 74 -2.76 6.37 0.19
CA GLU A 74 -1.54 6.01 -0.54
C GLU A 74 -1.34 4.48 -0.66
N ALA A 75 -1.83 3.72 0.31
CA ALA A 75 -1.74 2.27 0.31
C ALA A 75 -2.62 1.59 -0.77
N VAL A 76 -3.54 2.32 -1.40
CA VAL A 76 -4.41 1.78 -2.44
C VAL A 76 -3.66 1.70 -3.76
N ILE A 77 -3.53 0.49 -4.31
CA ILE A 77 -2.88 0.26 -5.60
C ILE A 77 -3.87 0.47 -6.74
N PHE A 78 -5.05 -0.12 -6.64
CA PHE A 78 -6.12 0.08 -7.62
C PHE A 78 -7.48 -0.26 -7.02
N VAL A 79 -8.55 0.17 -7.67
CA VAL A 79 -9.92 -0.06 -7.26
C VAL A 79 -10.54 -1.12 -8.16
N THR A 80 -11.01 -2.24 -7.57
CA THR A 80 -11.64 -3.33 -8.31
C THR A 80 -13.13 -3.11 -8.54
N GLY A 81 -13.79 -2.33 -7.69
CA GLY A 81 -15.19 -2.05 -7.82
C GLY A 81 -15.68 -1.01 -6.82
N VAL A 82 -16.79 -0.39 -7.11
CA VAL A 82 -17.45 0.60 -6.27
C VAL A 82 -18.86 0.14 -5.99
N PHE A 83 -19.24 0.08 -4.71
CA PHE A 83 -20.56 -0.31 -4.26
C PHE A 83 -21.25 0.91 -3.64
N PRO A 84 -22.18 1.56 -4.36
CA PRO A 84 -22.97 2.63 -3.75
C PRO A 84 -23.91 2.05 -2.71
N PHE A 85 -23.99 2.67 -1.56
CA PHE A 85 -25.02 2.36 -0.58
C PHE A 85 -25.51 3.64 0.08
N ASP A 86 -26.80 3.67 0.37
CA ASP A 86 -27.48 4.76 1.01
C ASP A 86 -27.84 4.34 2.44
N ASP A 87 -27.75 5.26 3.38
CA ASP A 87 -28.10 5.02 4.79
C ASP A 87 -29.56 4.57 4.95
N SER A 88 -30.43 5.00 4.04
CA SER A 88 -31.84 4.57 4.00
C SER A 88 -32.01 3.12 3.53
N ASN A 89 -30.98 2.55 2.95
CA ASN A 89 -30.98 1.22 2.33
C ASN A 89 -29.86 0.33 2.88
N SER A 90 -29.59 0.47 4.18
CA SER A 90 -28.59 -0.32 4.89
C SER A 90 -28.87 -1.83 4.85
N SER A 91 -30.03 -2.22 4.34
CA SER A 91 -30.39 -3.58 4.02
C SER A 91 -30.02 -4.01 2.58
N ILE A 92 -29.21 -3.23 1.87
CA ILE A 92 -28.59 -3.74 0.65
C ILE A 92 -27.74 -4.93 1.06
N ASN A 93 -28.31 -6.07 0.90
CA ASN A 93 -27.69 -7.33 1.15
C ASN A 93 -26.46 -7.44 0.29
N MET A 94 -25.31 -7.65 0.90
CA MET A 94 -24.12 -8.10 0.17
C MET A 94 -24.40 -9.39 -0.63
N PHE A 95 -25.53 -10.01 -0.38
CA PHE A 95 -26.02 -11.22 -1.05
C PHE A 95 -27.01 -10.94 -2.18
N ASP A 96 -27.29 -9.68 -2.51
CA ASP A 96 -28.11 -9.36 -3.68
C ASP A 96 -27.35 -9.75 -4.96
N LEU A 97 -28.00 -10.53 -5.80
CA LEU A 97 -27.43 -11.04 -7.05
C LEU A 97 -26.93 -9.93 -7.99
N ARG A 98 -27.41 -8.69 -7.82
CA ARG A 98 -26.94 -7.55 -8.61
C ARG A 98 -25.49 -7.15 -8.32
N TYR A 99 -24.92 -7.60 -7.20
CA TYR A 99 -23.58 -7.26 -6.77
C TYR A 99 -22.61 -8.45 -6.80
N GLN A 100 -23.06 -9.54 -7.29
CA GLN A 100 -22.24 -10.72 -7.59
C GLN A 100 -21.78 -10.66 -9.04
#